data_344ca519b22a60556d9b3095acfce81e
#
_entry.id   344ca519b22a60556d9b3095acfce81e
#
_cell.length_a   1.000
_cell.length_b   1.000
_cell.length_c   1.000
_cell.angle_alpha   90.00
_cell.angle_beta   90.00
_cell.angle_gamma   90.00
#
_symmetry.space_group_name_H-M   'P 1'
#
loop_
_entity.id
_entity.type
_entity.pdbx_description
1 polymer ?
#
loop_
_entity_poly.entity_id
_entity_poly.type
_entity_poly.pdbx_seq_one_letter_code
_entity_poly.pdbx_strand_id
1 'polypeptide(L)'
;VRKEEMTPRERMDAFAKGEEIDRIICIPDMGATMTPFIGVKASDYYHSAELMSGLEIALFERLRHDSVGISTSLRGVAEAMGAKVAYPDYNISYLLEPAVKSVDEIESLKLPDPHKDGILPVLLEAIRLTRDALVDKVDVGAAMSGPFSVAASVAGTENLMKWMIKYPEKVHVLMDIVAEANNRYIEEVAKLGVSISFADPVSSTSLISPKQFREFSLPALKKNIKKIKEKTGSAPGIHVCGSSRDIWEDIVDAGISNFSIDNAEDLEEAKQVMGDRVIITGNVPPVDVVYAGKREAIFSSVKECIRKGHDSKKGYILSTGCQIPMHTPIENIEMFMEAGSLYGKYPLNLDLPIIS
;
A
#
# COMPACT_ATOMS: atom_id res chain seq x y z
N VAL A 1 -22.19 -9.21 -15.63
CA VAL A 1 -20.81 -9.62 -15.29
C VAL A 1 -20.32 -10.53 -16.40
N ARG A 2 -19.32 -10.13 -17.19
CA ARG A 2 -18.69 -11.02 -18.17
C ARG A 2 -18.01 -12.16 -17.41
N LYS A 3 -18.19 -13.39 -17.87
CA LYS A 3 -17.53 -14.56 -17.32
C LYS A 3 -16.03 -14.43 -17.65
N GLU A 4 -15.19 -14.18 -16.64
CA GLU A 4 -13.73 -14.24 -16.77
C GLU A 4 -13.29 -15.70 -16.95
N GLU A 5 -12.17 -15.91 -17.63
CA GLU A 5 -11.66 -17.24 -17.93
C GLU A 5 -10.88 -17.81 -16.74
N MET A 6 -10.23 -16.92 -15.96
CA MET A 6 -9.48 -17.24 -14.74
C MET A 6 -10.11 -16.60 -13.49
N THR A 7 -10.01 -17.28 -12.37
CA THR A 7 -10.29 -16.68 -11.06
C THR A 7 -9.19 -15.70 -10.67
N PRO A 8 -9.42 -14.77 -9.72
CA PRO A 8 -8.36 -13.88 -9.20
C PRO A 8 -7.13 -14.67 -8.72
N ARG A 9 -7.34 -15.79 -8.01
CA ARG A 9 -6.24 -16.65 -7.53
C ARG A 9 -5.43 -17.24 -8.67
N GLU A 10 -6.08 -17.88 -9.64
CA GLU A 10 -5.41 -18.47 -10.82
C GLU A 10 -4.62 -17.41 -11.60
N ARG A 11 -5.20 -16.22 -11.76
CA ARG A 11 -4.56 -15.11 -12.47
C ARG A 11 -3.31 -14.61 -11.78
N MET A 12 -3.35 -14.43 -10.45
CA MET A 12 -2.19 -14.03 -9.66
C MET A 12 -1.10 -15.10 -9.65
N ASP A 13 -1.48 -16.37 -9.53
CA ASP A 13 -0.54 -17.50 -9.54
C ASP A 13 0.17 -17.62 -10.92
N ALA A 14 -0.56 -17.47 -12.02
CA ALA A 14 -0.02 -17.48 -13.39
C ALA A 14 0.91 -16.25 -13.60
N PHE A 15 0.47 -15.06 -13.20
CA PHE A 15 1.27 -13.84 -13.30
C PHE A 15 2.60 -13.95 -12.54
N ALA A 16 2.56 -14.47 -11.31
CA ALA A 16 3.77 -14.66 -10.49
C ALA A 16 4.79 -15.63 -11.12
N LYS A 17 4.30 -16.59 -11.93
CA LYS A 17 5.13 -17.55 -12.69
C LYS A 17 5.57 -17.03 -14.05
N GLY A 18 5.06 -15.88 -14.51
CA GLY A 18 5.28 -15.37 -15.87
C GLY A 18 4.55 -16.16 -16.94
N GLU A 19 3.46 -16.84 -16.57
CA GLU A 19 2.56 -17.56 -17.47
C GLU A 19 1.51 -16.62 -18.07
N GLU A 20 0.82 -17.06 -19.13
CA GLU A 20 -0.26 -16.29 -19.76
C GLU A 20 -1.45 -16.10 -18.81
N ILE A 21 -2.03 -14.91 -18.83
CA ILE A 21 -3.21 -14.54 -18.07
C ILE A 21 -4.32 -14.06 -19.00
N ASP A 22 -5.56 -14.17 -18.56
CA ASP A 22 -6.73 -13.77 -19.38
C ASP A 22 -6.91 -12.26 -19.50
N ARG A 23 -6.45 -11.50 -18.51
CA ARG A 23 -6.46 -10.03 -18.50
C ARG A 23 -5.38 -9.43 -17.58
N ILE A 24 -5.12 -8.16 -17.74
CA ILE A 24 -4.30 -7.37 -16.82
C ILE A 24 -4.88 -7.47 -15.40
N ILE A 25 -4.00 -7.65 -14.42
CA ILE A 25 -4.34 -7.67 -12.99
C ILE A 25 -4.89 -6.31 -12.58
N CYS A 26 -5.96 -6.32 -11.78
CA CYS A 26 -6.69 -5.13 -11.37
C CYS A 26 -6.89 -5.11 -9.85
N ILE A 27 -6.23 -4.16 -9.18
CA ILE A 27 -6.23 -4.03 -7.71
C ILE A 27 -6.44 -2.55 -7.34
N PRO A 28 -7.70 -2.09 -7.18
CA PRO A 28 -7.95 -0.73 -6.66
C PRO A 28 -7.46 -0.62 -5.22
N ASP A 29 -6.81 0.50 -4.87
CA ASP A 29 -6.32 0.71 -3.50
C ASP A 29 -7.46 1.17 -2.59
N MET A 30 -7.96 0.26 -1.77
CA MET A 30 -9.11 0.40 -0.89
C MET A 30 -8.70 0.23 0.59
N GLY A 31 -9.63 -0.09 1.47
CA GLY A 31 -9.43 -0.34 2.89
C GLY A 31 -10.36 0.50 3.76
N ALA A 32 -9.88 1.08 4.85
CA ALA A 32 -10.69 1.83 5.82
C ALA A 32 -11.60 2.92 5.21
N THR A 33 -11.23 3.49 4.07
CA THR A 33 -12.04 4.47 3.35
C THR A 33 -13.33 3.90 2.78
N MET A 34 -13.42 2.58 2.68
CA MET A 34 -14.60 1.86 2.18
C MET A 34 -15.57 1.40 3.29
N THR A 35 -15.34 1.77 4.54
CA THR A 35 -16.26 1.45 5.66
C THR A 35 -17.71 1.87 5.45
N PRO A 36 -18.02 2.98 4.72
CA PRO A 36 -19.41 3.31 4.37
C PRO A 36 -20.11 2.24 3.53
N PHE A 37 -19.39 1.44 2.75
CA PHE A 37 -19.96 0.38 1.93
C PHE A 37 -20.67 -0.71 2.75
N ILE A 38 -20.15 -1.02 3.94
CA ILE A 38 -20.78 -1.97 4.89
C ILE A 38 -21.55 -1.26 6.02
N GLY A 39 -21.68 0.06 5.96
CA GLY A 39 -22.47 0.85 6.91
C GLY A 39 -21.85 0.94 8.31
N VAL A 40 -20.53 0.80 8.45
CA VAL A 40 -19.82 0.90 9.73
C VAL A 40 -19.02 2.17 9.84
N LYS A 41 -18.76 2.62 11.07
CA LYS A 41 -17.86 3.74 11.33
C LYS A 41 -16.41 3.31 11.20
N ALA A 42 -15.55 4.20 10.71
CA ALA A 42 -14.13 3.93 10.65
C ALA A 42 -13.51 3.70 12.04
N SER A 43 -14.00 4.39 13.08
CA SER A 43 -13.59 4.16 14.47
C SER A 43 -13.82 2.72 14.93
N ASP A 44 -14.99 2.15 14.62
CA ASP A 44 -15.34 0.77 14.97
C ASP A 44 -14.49 -0.23 14.16
N TYR A 45 -14.33 0.05 12.86
CA TYR A 45 -13.49 -0.75 11.95
C TYR A 45 -12.06 -0.90 12.48
N TYR A 46 -11.41 0.18 12.90
CA TYR A 46 -10.02 0.12 13.36
C TYR A 46 -9.84 -0.69 14.65
N HIS A 47 -10.89 -0.92 15.42
CA HIS A 47 -10.82 -1.65 16.70
C HIS A 47 -11.45 -3.06 16.65
N SER A 48 -11.84 -3.54 15.46
CA SER A 48 -12.41 -4.88 15.30
C SER A 48 -11.77 -5.62 14.13
N ALA A 49 -11.14 -6.73 14.43
CA ALA A 49 -10.59 -7.65 13.43
C ALA A 49 -11.67 -8.22 12.51
N GLU A 50 -12.85 -8.49 13.07
CA GLU A 50 -14.01 -9.00 12.34
C GLU A 50 -14.56 -7.97 11.34
N LEU A 51 -14.62 -6.68 11.73
CA LEU A 51 -15.06 -5.62 10.82
C LEU A 51 -14.04 -5.35 9.73
N MET A 52 -12.73 -5.38 10.05
CA MET A 52 -11.68 -5.28 9.05
C MET A 52 -11.78 -6.40 8.03
N SER A 53 -11.81 -7.64 8.49
CA SER A 53 -11.93 -8.81 7.62
C SER A 53 -13.26 -8.81 6.85
N GLY A 54 -14.36 -8.48 7.52
CA GLY A 54 -15.71 -8.42 6.93
C GLY A 54 -15.80 -7.41 5.78
N LEU A 55 -15.16 -6.25 5.91
CA LEU A 55 -15.10 -5.26 4.83
C LEU A 55 -14.36 -5.81 3.61
N GLU A 56 -13.17 -6.37 3.80
CA GLU A 56 -12.37 -6.90 2.70
C GLU A 56 -13.07 -8.08 1.99
N ILE A 57 -13.73 -8.96 2.76
CA ILE A 57 -14.53 -10.05 2.19
C ILE A 57 -15.69 -9.49 1.36
N ALA A 58 -16.44 -8.52 1.89
CA ALA A 58 -17.57 -7.91 1.19
C ALA A 58 -17.16 -7.19 -0.09
N LEU A 59 -16.03 -6.44 -0.05
CA LEU A 59 -15.46 -5.79 -1.24
C LEU A 59 -15.01 -6.82 -2.28
N PHE A 60 -14.33 -7.89 -1.84
CA PHE A 60 -13.93 -8.97 -2.74
C PHE A 60 -15.12 -9.68 -3.40
N GLU A 61 -16.15 -9.97 -2.63
CA GLU A 61 -17.37 -10.60 -3.16
C GLU A 61 -18.07 -9.71 -4.20
N ARG A 62 -18.02 -8.41 -4.00
CA ARG A 62 -18.64 -7.42 -4.91
C ARG A 62 -17.83 -7.16 -6.16
N LEU A 63 -16.51 -6.97 -6.02
CA LEU A 63 -15.64 -6.43 -7.08
C LEU A 63 -14.81 -7.50 -7.79
N ARG A 64 -14.52 -8.63 -7.13
CA ARG A 64 -13.65 -9.70 -7.66
C ARG A 64 -12.28 -9.21 -8.12
N HIS A 65 -11.72 -8.23 -7.39
CA HIS A 65 -10.37 -7.73 -7.62
C HIS A 65 -9.30 -8.78 -7.29
N ASP A 66 -8.09 -8.61 -7.81
CA ASP A 66 -7.10 -9.67 -7.87
C ASP A 66 -6.22 -9.83 -6.63
N SER A 67 -6.32 -8.95 -5.64
CA SER A 67 -5.66 -9.07 -4.33
C SER A 67 -6.43 -8.31 -3.26
N VAL A 68 -6.38 -8.79 -2.02
CA VAL A 68 -6.99 -8.20 -0.83
C VAL A 68 -5.91 -7.92 0.20
N GLY A 69 -6.03 -6.85 0.98
CA GLY A 69 -5.01 -6.52 1.97
C GLY A 69 -5.52 -5.80 3.22
N ILE A 70 -4.95 -6.16 4.37
CA ILE A 70 -5.15 -5.45 5.63
C ILE A 70 -3.99 -4.47 5.86
N SER A 71 -4.30 -3.20 6.13
CA SER A 71 -3.32 -2.13 6.33
C SER A 71 -3.17 -1.71 7.79
N THR A 72 -1.94 -1.37 8.20
CA THR A 72 -1.64 -0.77 9.51
C THR A 72 -2.12 0.68 9.66
N SER A 73 -2.87 1.22 8.73
CA SER A 73 -3.33 2.62 8.72
C SER A 73 -2.22 3.69 8.77
N LEU A 74 -0.99 3.37 8.39
CA LEU A 74 0.23 4.17 8.47
C LEU A 74 0.70 4.50 9.90
N ARG A 75 -0.10 4.22 10.94
CA ARG A 75 0.20 4.64 12.32
C ARG A 75 0.23 3.50 13.34
N GLY A 76 -0.19 2.29 12.95
CA GLY A 76 -0.33 1.18 13.90
C GLY A 76 0.96 0.82 14.64
N VAL A 77 2.11 0.80 13.96
CA VAL A 77 3.41 0.55 14.63
C VAL A 77 3.79 1.72 15.53
N ALA A 78 3.60 2.97 15.09
CA ALA A 78 3.90 4.14 15.92
C ALA A 78 3.00 4.22 17.17
N GLU A 79 1.72 3.85 17.07
CA GLU A 79 0.81 3.73 18.19
C GLU A 79 1.31 2.69 19.20
N ALA A 80 1.72 1.52 18.72
CA ALA A 80 2.30 0.47 19.55
C ALA A 80 3.63 0.91 20.22
N MET A 81 4.32 1.91 19.67
CA MET A 81 5.49 2.56 20.27
C MET A 81 5.14 3.72 21.21
N GLY A 82 3.86 4.02 21.42
CA GLY A 82 3.37 5.04 22.36
C GLY A 82 2.87 6.34 21.75
N ALA A 83 2.80 6.47 20.43
CA ALA A 83 2.14 7.62 19.81
C ALA A 83 0.62 7.57 20.05
N LYS A 84 -0.01 8.72 20.26
CA LYS A 84 -1.47 8.81 20.39
C LYS A 84 -2.10 9.03 19.03
N VAL A 85 -3.01 8.14 18.63
CA VAL A 85 -3.70 8.16 17.35
C VAL A 85 -5.19 8.41 17.57
N ALA A 86 -5.77 9.27 16.73
CA ALA A 86 -7.21 9.45 16.67
C ALA A 86 -7.81 8.55 15.59
N TYR A 87 -8.98 8.01 15.90
CA TYR A 87 -9.78 7.19 15.00
C TYR A 87 -11.18 7.81 14.86
N PRO A 88 -11.35 8.80 13.98
CA PRO A 88 -12.66 9.45 13.79
C PRO A 88 -13.66 8.50 13.12
N ASP A 89 -14.97 8.77 13.35
CA ASP A 89 -16.05 7.94 12.82
C ASP A 89 -16.11 7.91 11.29
N TYR A 90 -15.79 9.04 10.65
CA TYR A 90 -15.99 9.25 9.20
C TYR A 90 -14.74 9.82 8.51
N ASN A 91 -13.56 9.44 8.97
CA ASN A 91 -12.28 9.80 8.34
C ASN A 91 -11.22 8.74 8.66
N ILE A 92 -10.09 8.83 7.97
CA ILE A 92 -8.92 8.01 8.27
C ILE A 92 -8.28 8.44 9.59
N SER A 93 -7.54 7.52 10.23
CA SER A 93 -6.79 7.81 11.45
C SER A 93 -5.75 8.92 11.25
N TYR A 94 -5.46 9.68 12.31
CA TYR A 94 -4.42 10.69 12.29
C TYR A 94 -3.68 10.79 13.65
N LEU A 95 -2.46 11.33 13.61
CA LEU A 95 -1.63 11.50 14.79
C LEU A 95 -2.17 12.64 15.67
N LEU A 96 -2.42 12.36 16.96
CA LEU A 96 -2.75 13.37 17.99
C LEU A 96 -1.51 13.86 18.70
N GLU A 97 -0.68 12.94 19.20
CA GLU A 97 0.57 13.27 19.87
C GLU A 97 1.66 12.27 19.47
N PRO A 98 2.88 12.74 19.17
CA PRO A 98 4.02 11.85 18.96
C PRO A 98 4.42 11.11 20.24
N ALA A 99 5.09 9.97 20.10
CA ALA A 99 5.59 9.18 21.21
C ALA A 99 6.74 9.89 21.94
N VAL A 100 7.55 10.66 21.20
CA VAL A 100 8.66 11.47 21.75
C VAL A 100 8.54 12.92 21.29
N LYS A 101 8.84 13.85 22.19
CA LYS A 101 8.74 15.30 21.95
C LYS A 101 10.11 15.99 21.89
N SER A 102 11.16 15.29 22.31
CA SER A 102 12.54 15.75 22.24
C SER A 102 13.48 14.64 21.80
N VAL A 103 14.66 15.01 21.31
CA VAL A 103 15.70 14.05 20.88
C VAL A 103 16.24 13.22 22.05
N ASP A 104 16.15 13.74 23.25
CA ASP A 104 16.65 13.05 24.46
C ASP A 104 15.76 11.88 24.88
N GLU A 105 14.50 11.88 24.41
CA GLU A 105 13.54 10.81 24.71
C GLU A 105 13.67 9.61 23.74
N ILE A 106 14.39 9.76 22.62
CA ILE A 106 14.49 8.73 21.57
C ILE A 106 14.98 7.39 22.12
N GLU A 107 16.02 7.41 22.95
CA GLU A 107 16.62 6.19 23.51
C GLU A 107 15.73 5.51 24.55
N SER A 108 14.69 6.20 25.05
CA SER A 108 13.70 5.63 25.97
C SER A 108 12.54 4.90 25.27
N LEU A 109 12.45 5.00 23.95
CA LEU A 109 11.43 4.31 23.16
C LEU A 109 11.48 2.80 23.39
N LYS A 110 10.31 2.21 23.61
CA LYS A 110 10.17 0.78 23.77
C LYS A 110 9.81 0.13 22.43
N LEU A 111 10.46 -0.99 22.17
CA LEU A 111 10.08 -1.83 21.03
C LEU A 111 8.74 -2.51 21.33
N PRO A 112 7.78 -2.49 20.40
CA PRO A 112 6.44 -3.03 20.64
C PRO A 112 6.44 -4.56 20.72
N ASP A 113 5.48 -5.10 21.50
CA ASP A 113 5.05 -6.48 21.41
C ASP A 113 3.83 -6.55 20.47
N PRO A 114 3.95 -7.16 19.27
CA PRO A 114 2.84 -7.19 18.30
C PRO A 114 1.58 -7.91 18.78
N HIS A 115 1.66 -8.69 19.86
CA HIS A 115 0.51 -9.39 20.44
C HIS A 115 -0.17 -8.60 21.59
N LYS A 116 0.35 -7.43 21.97
CA LYS A 116 -0.16 -6.67 23.13
C LYS A 116 -0.32 -5.18 22.90
N ASP A 117 0.55 -4.57 22.09
CA ASP A 117 0.68 -3.13 22.06
C ASP A 117 -0.12 -2.50 20.91
N GLY A 118 -0.84 -1.41 21.26
CA GLY A 118 -1.63 -0.64 20.32
C GLY A 118 -2.64 -1.48 19.54
N ILE A 119 -2.78 -1.17 18.28
CA ILE A 119 -3.71 -1.86 17.36
C ILE A 119 -3.12 -3.15 16.74
N LEU A 120 -1.83 -3.45 16.96
CA LEU A 120 -1.16 -4.57 16.28
C LEU A 120 -1.82 -5.93 16.50
N PRO A 121 -2.32 -6.30 17.70
CA PRO A 121 -3.04 -7.56 17.90
C PRO A 121 -4.30 -7.67 17.03
N VAL A 122 -5.05 -6.58 16.90
CA VAL A 122 -6.27 -6.52 16.07
C VAL A 122 -5.91 -6.71 14.60
N LEU A 123 -4.83 -6.09 14.13
CA LEU A 123 -4.35 -6.23 12.75
C LEU A 123 -3.90 -7.66 12.43
N LEU A 124 -3.15 -8.31 13.32
CA LEU A 124 -2.73 -9.70 13.15
C LEU A 124 -3.94 -10.63 13.04
N GLU A 125 -4.94 -10.43 13.89
CA GLU A 125 -6.17 -11.22 13.86
C GLU A 125 -6.99 -10.93 12.59
N ALA A 126 -7.10 -9.66 12.16
CA ALA A 126 -7.79 -9.30 10.93
C ALA A 126 -7.13 -9.95 9.69
N ILE A 127 -5.81 -9.94 9.61
CA ILE A 127 -5.06 -10.63 8.54
C ILE A 127 -5.37 -12.13 8.56
N ARG A 128 -5.33 -12.76 9.74
CA ARG A 128 -5.62 -14.17 9.90
C ARG A 128 -7.04 -14.52 9.43
N LEU A 129 -8.05 -13.78 9.90
CA LEU A 129 -9.45 -14.00 9.54
C LEU A 129 -9.68 -13.81 8.02
N THR A 130 -9.10 -12.77 7.43
CA THR A 130 -9.23 -12.50 5.99
C THR A 130 -8.58 -13.59 5.16
N ARG A 131 -7.36 -14.01 5.52
CA ARG A 131 -6.66 -15.11 4.86
C ARG A 131 -7.48 -16.41 4.93
N ASP A 132 -7.93 -16.78 6.11
CA ASP A 132 -8.66 -18.05 6.32
C ASP A 132 -9.97 -18.09 5.52
N ALA A 133 -10.62 -16.95 5.32
CA ALA A 133 -11.86 -16.84 4.55
C ALA A 133 -11.65 -16.82 3.03
N LEU A 134 -10.50 -16.36 2.56
CA LEU A 134 -10.26 -16.07 1.14
C LEU A 134 -9.09 -16.84 0.51
N VAL A 135 -8.38 -17.69 1.25
CA VAL A 135 -7.13 -18.36 0.85
C VAL A 135 -7.21 -19.06 -0.52
N ASP A 136 -8.34 -19.67 -0.84
CA ASP A 136 -8.53 -20.39 -2.10
C ASP A 136 -9.13 -19.51 -3.22
N LYS A 137 -9.42 -18.25 -2.95
CA LYS A 137 -10.15 -17.36 -3.87
C LYS A 137 -9.28 -16.24 -4.42
N VAL A 138 -8.41 -15.68 -3.57
CA VAL A 138 -7.60 -14.50 -3.90
C VAL A 138 -6.36 -14.43 -3.00
N ASP A 139 -5.31 -13.75 -3.46
CA ASP A 139 -4.17 -13.45 -2.60
C ASP A 139 -4.53 -12.46 -1.50
N VAL A 140 -4.06 -12.76 -0.28
CA VAL A 140 -4.20 -11.87 0.87
C VAL A 140 -2.83 -11.34 1.28
N GLY A 141 -2.74 -10.02 1.43
CA GLY A 141 -1.53 -9.31 1.83
C GLY A 141 -1.71 -8.51 3.11
N ALA A 142 -0.59 -8.10 3.66
CA ALA A 142 -0.50 -7.14 4.75
C ALA A 142 0.26 -5.90 4.26
N ALA A 143 -0.39 -4.74 4.29
CA ALA A 143 0.25 -3.47 4.01
C ALA A 143 0.65 -2.80 5.32
N MET A 144 1.92 -2.38 5.45
CA MET A 144 2.42 -1.74 6.64
C MET A 144 3.11 -0.42 6.33
N SER A 145 3.27 0.42 7.36
CA SER A 145 4.00 1.68 7.21
C SER A 145 5.48 1.43 6.95
N GLY A 146 6.02 2.14 5.97
CA GLY A 146 7.46 2.21 5.80
C GLY A 146 8.15 2.90 6.99
N PRO A 147 9.43 2.61 7.22
CA PRO A 147 10.11 3.04 8.44
C PRO A 147 10.17 4.56 8.62
N PHE A 148 10.25 5.33 7.53
CA PHE A 148 10.32 6.78 7.64
C PHE A 148 8.98 7.40 8.05
N SER A 149 7.87 6.87 7.54
CA SER A 149 6.52 7.26 7.95
C SER A 149 6.21 6.87 9.41
N VAL A 150 6.74 5.73 9.87
CA VAL A 150 6.66 5.37 11.29
C VAL A 150 7.46 6.36 12.14
N ALA A 151 8.70 6.68 11.76
CA ALA A 151 9.53 7.67 12.46
C ALA A 151 8.85 9.04 12.53
N ALA A 152 8.23 9.47 11.42
CA ALA A 152 7.47 10.71 11.37
C ALA A 152 6.24 10.71 12.31
N SER A 153 5.61 9.55 12.52
CA SER A 153 4.51 9.41 13.47
C SER A 153 5.01 9.33 14.91
N VAL A 154 6.14 8.67 15.15
CA VAL A 154 6.75 8.54 16.50
C VAL A 154 7.29 9.89 17.02
N ALA A 155 7.93 10.67 16.15
CA ALA A 155 8.59 11.95 16.52
C ALA A 155 7.72 13.19 16.25
N GLY A 156 6.66 13.04 15.42
CA GLY A 156 5.99 14.16 14.77
C GLY A 156 6.77 14.62 13.54
N THR A 157 6.09 14.77 12.41
CA THR A 157 6.72 15.08 11.11
C THR A 157 7.59 16.35 11.18
N GLU A 158 7.08 17.42 11.79
CA GLU A 158 7.83 18.68 11.91
C GLU A 158 9.10 18.53 12.73
N ASN A 159 9.04 17.80 13.85
CA ASN A 159 10.21 17.52 14.69
C ASN A 159 11.24 16.69 13.91
N LEU A 160 10.80 15.62 13.26
CA LEU A 160 11.70 14.77 12.47
C LEU A 160 12.46 15.60 11.42
N MET A 161 11.76 16.47 10.67
CA MET A 161 12.39 17.35 9.67
C MET A 161 13.43 18.29 10.30
N LYS A 162 13.13 18.88 11.46
CA LYS A 162 14.06 19.73 12.19
C LYS A 162 15.26 18.94 12.74
N TRP A 163 15.02 17.73 13.24
CA TRP A 163 16.07 16.90 13.86
C TRP A 163 17.04 16.34 12.82
N MET A 164 16.58 16.01 11.61
CA MET A 164 17.49 15.62 10.52
C MET A 164 18.58 16.69 10.24
N ILE A 165 18.29 17.97 10.51
CA ILE A 165 19.24 19.06 10.29
C ILE A 165 20.09 19.32 11.55
N LYS A 166 19.45 19.29 12.73
CA LYS A 166 20.09 19.74 13.98
C LYS A 166 20.76 18.61 14.77
N TYR A 167 20.23 17.40 14.65
CA TYR A 167 20.62 16.24 15.47
C TYR A 167 20.62 14.95 14.62
N PRO A 168 21.35 14.92 13.49
CA PRO A 168 21.31 13.79 12.52
C PRO A 168 21.64 12.45 13.18
N GLU A 169 22.59 12.41 14.14
CA GLU A 169 22.97 11.19 14.86
C GLU A 169 21.78 10.62 15.65
N LYS A 170 20.97 11.48 16.27
CA LYS A 170 19.78 11.04 17.02
C LYS A 170 18.69 10.53 16.07
N VAL A 171 18.59 11.10 14.87
CA VAL A 171 17.67 10.58 13.84
C VAL A 171 18.11 9.20 13.38
N HIS A 172 19.41 8.94 13.19
CA HIS A 172 19.89 7.59 12.88
C HIS A 172 19.51 6.58 13.96
N VAL A 173 19.64 6.94 15.25
CA VAL A 173 19.19 6.09 16.37
C VAL A 173 17.68 5.84 16.29
N LEU A 174 16.87 6.88 16.04
CA LEU A 174 15.44 6.75 15.88
C LEU A 174 15.08 5.79 14.73
N MET A 175 15.73 5.95 13.57
CA MET A 175 15.48 5.10 12.40
C MET A 175 15.86 3.64 12.67
N ASP A 176 16.91 3.38 13.45
CA ASP A 176 17.28 2.02 13.85
C ASP A 176 16.25 1.38 14.78
N ILE A 177 15.75 2.13 15.77
CA ILE A 177 14.69 1.67 16.69
C ILE A 177 13.40 1.38 15.91
N VAL A 178 13.01 2.27 15.00
CA VAL A 178 11.80 2.11 14.18
C VAL A 178 11.93 0.93 13.22
N ALA A 179 13.09 0.75 12.58
CA ALA A 179 13.33 -0.41 11.74
C ALA A 179 13.18 -1.73 12.50
N GLU A 180 13.66 -1.76 13.75
CA GLU A 180 13.52 -2.94 14.61
C GLU A 180 12.07 -3.13 15.09
N ALA A 181 11.33 -2.06 15.37
CA ALA A 181 9.90 -2.14 15.67
C ALA A 181 9.11 -2.74 14.49
N ASN A 182 9.37 -2.27 13.26
CA ASN A 182 8.81 -2.87 12.07
C ASN A 182 9.20 -4.35 11.92
N ASN A 183 10.46 -4.70 12.17
CA ASN A 183 10.94 -6.08 12.08
C ASN A 183 10.19 -7.04 13.00
N ARG A 184 9.84 -6.60 14.22
CA ARG A 184 9.03 -7.42 15.14
C ARG A 184 7.64 -7.70 14.58
N TYR A 185 7.00 -6.69 13.99
CA TYR A 185 5.69 -6.87 13.36
C TYR A 185 5.79 -7.76 12.10
N ILE A 186 6.81 -7.54 11.26
CA ILE A 186 7.10 -8.37 10.08
C ILE A 186 7.24 -9.84 10.46
N GLU A 187 7.92 -10.17 11.56
CA GLU A 187 8.08 -11.56 12.01
C GLU A 187 6.75 -12.24 12.32
N GLU A 188 5.81 -11.53 12.93
CA GLU A 188 4.49 -12.10 13.24
C GLU A 188 3.60 -12.20 12.01
N VAL A 189 3.60 -11.18 11.14
CA VAL A 189 2.85 -11.21 9.87
C VAL A 189 3.36 -12.34 8.97
N ALA A 190 4.67 -12.55 8.88
CA ALA A 190 5.26 -13.61 8.06
C ALA A 190 4.79 -15.01 8.47
N LYS A 191 4.52 -15.25 9.77
CA LYS A 191 3.96 -16.53 10.25
C LYS A 191 2.56 -16.82 9.71
N LEU A 192 1.85 -15.77 9.29
CA LEU A 192 0.52 -15.91 8.68
C LEU A 192 0.56 -16.36 7.22
N GLY A 193 1.74 -16.38 6.58
CA GLY A 193 1.90 -16.85 5.20
C GLY A 193 1.28 -15.94 4.15
N VAL A 194 1.19 -14.64 4.43
CA VAL A 194 0.67 -13.61 3.53
C VAL A 194 1.79 -12.76 2.93
N SER A 195 1.54 -12.11 1.81
CA SER A 195 2.47 -11.14 1.22
C SER A 195 2.56 -9.88 2.10
N ILE A 196 3.72 -9.19 2.06
CA ILE A 196 3.94 -7.96 2.82
C ILE A 196 4.32 -6.84 1.85
N SER A 197 3.73 -5.67 2.04
CA SER A 197 4.06 -4.45 1.30
C SER A 197 4.19 -3.25 2.23
N PHE A 198 4.87 -2.20 1.74
CA PHE A 198 5.01 -0.93 2.45
C PHE A 198 4.21 0.20 1.81
N ALA A 199 3.73 1.12 2.65
CA ALA A 199 3.35 2.46 2.25
C ALA A 199 4.22 3.45 3.04
N ASP A 200 5.04 4.25 2.35
CA ASP A 200 5.98 5.19 2.99
C ASP A 200 5.84 6.63 2.44
N PRO A 201 4.65 7.25 2.59
CA PRO A 201 4.35 8.54 1.99
C PRO A 201 5.25 9.68 2.47
N VAL A 202 5.76 9.61 3.71
CA VAL A 202 6.61 10.68 4.27
C VAL A 202 8.03 10.63 3.69
N SER A 203 8.44 9.52 3.09
CA SER A 203 9.73 9.41 2.39
C SER A 203 9.74 10.04 0.98
N SER A 204 8.60 10.55 0.53
CA SER A 204 8.43 11.22 -0.77
C SER A 204 9.34 12.42 -0.94
N THR A 205 9.82 12.64 -2.17
CA THR A 205 10.60 13.84 -2.52
C THR A 205 9.77 15.13 -2.54
N SER A 206 8.45 15.02 -2.36
CA SER A 206 7.60 16.17 -2.02
C SER A 206 7.86 16.72 -0.61
N LEU A 207 8.45 15.94 0.29
CA LEU A 207 8.69 16.28 1.70
C LEU A 207 10.16 16.33 2.08
N ILE A 208 10.98 15.43 1.56
CA ILE A 208 12.42 15.35 1.85
C ILE A 208 13.23 15.29 0.56
N SER A 209 14.46 15.79 0.59
CA SER A 209 15.35 15.69 -0.56
C SER A 209 15.81 14.25 -0.81
N PRO A 210 16.21 13.90 -2.05
CA PRO A 210 16.82 12.60 -2.34
C PRO A 210 18.05 12.29 -1.46
N LYS A 211 18.81 13.33 -1.08
CA LYS A 211 19.94 13.18 -0.15
C LYS A 211 19.47 12.73 1.23
N GLN A 212 18.44 13.36 1.78
CA GLN A 212 17.87 12.99 3.08
C GLN A 212 17.22 11.60 3.04
N PHE A 213 16.57 11.25 1.93
CA PHE A 213 16.07 9.89 1.73
C PHE A 213 17.20 8.86 1.83
N ARG A 214 18.29 9.05 1.08
CA ARG A 214 19.45 8.13 1.09
C ARG A 214 20.14 8.04 2.43
N GLU A 215 20.19 9.15 3.16
CA GLU A 215 20.84 9.23 4.48
C GLU A 215 20.00 8.61 5.60
N PHE A 216 18.71 8.92 5.68
CA PHE A 216 17.87 8.54 6.83
C PHE A 216 16.88 7.41 6.52
N SER A 217 16.14 7.48 5.41
CA SER A 217 15.06 6.53 5.12
C SER A 217 15.59 5.20 4.56
N LEU A 218 16.41 5.26 3.52
CA LEU A 218 16.85 4.09 2.75
C LEU A 218 17.55 3.00 3.60
N PRO A 219 18.44 3.32 4.58
CA PRO A 219 19.09 2.29 5.38
C PRO A 219 18.09 1.47 6.21
N ALA A 220 17.08 2.13 6.81
CA ALA A 220 16.04 1.47 7.59
C ALA A 220 15.11 0.64 6.67
N LEU A 221 14.74 1.16 5.51
CA LEU A 221 13.96 0.44 4.51
C LEU A 221 14.66 -0.85 4.06
N LYS A 222 15.96 -0.78 3.77
CA LYS A 222 16.78 -1.96 3.42
C LYS A 222 16.79 -3.02 4.53
N LYS A 223 16.84 -2.62 5.81
CA LYS A 223 16.75 -3.55 6.96
C LYS A 223 15.40 -4.28 6.98
N ASN A 224 14.30 -3.57 6.76
CA ASN A 224 12.97 -4.17 6.74
C ASN A 224 12.75 -5.05 5.51
N ILE A 225 13.21 -4.64 4.32
CA ILE A 225 13.16 -5.47 3.10
C ILE A 225 13.92 -6.78 3.31
N LYS A 226 15.13 -6.70 3.88
CA LYS A 226 15.94 -7.88 4.20
C LYS A 226 15.19 -8.83 5.14
N LYS A 227 14.56 -8.29 6.21
CA LYS A 227 13.78 -9.08 7.16
C LYS A 227 12.61 -9.79 6.48
N ILE A 228 11.85 -9.10 5.60
CA ILE A 228 10.76 -9.71 4.86
C ILE A 228 11.28 -10.86 4.00
N LYS A 229 12.33 -10.65 3.21
CA LYS A 229 12.94 -11.69 2.37
C LYS A 229 13.38 -12.90 3.18
N GLU A 230 14.01 -12.69 4.32
CA GLU A 230 14.46 -13.77 5.21
C GLU A 230 13.29 -14.58 5.78
N LYS A 231 12.17 -13.94 6.07
CA LYS A 231 11.02 -14.59 6.72
C LYS A 231 10.01 -15.17 5.75
N THR A 232 9.83 -14.59 4.57
CA THR A 232 8.80 -14.99 3.60
C THR A 232 9.38 -15.65 2.35
N GLY A 233 10.68 -15.49 2.08
CA GLY A 233 11.31 -15.91 0.82
C GLY A 233 11.00 -14.96 -0.36
N SER A 234 10.18 -13.93 -0.17
CA SER A 234 9.71 -13.02 -1.22
C SER A 234 10.10 -11.56 -0.94
N ALA A 235 10.30 -10.78 -1.99
CA ALA A 235 10.54 -9.34 -1.86
C ALA A 235 9.21 -8.59 -1.70
N PRO A 236 9.15 -7.53 -0.86
CA PRO A 236 7.94 -6.72 -0.69
C PRO A 236 7.67 -5.81 -1.88
N GLY A 237 6.42 -5.33 -1.99
CA GLY A 237 6.07 -4.13 -2.73
C GLY A 237 6.22 -2.87 -1.87
N ILE A 238 6.24 -1.70 -2.53
CA ILE A 238 6.19 -0.41 -1.85
C ILE A 238 5.31 0.58 -2.61
N HIS A 239 4.60 1.43 -1.86
CA HIS A 239 3.92 2.62 -2.36
C HIS A 239 4.56 3.87 -1.74
N VAL A 240 4.86 4.87 -2.58
CA VAL A 240 5.28 6.20 -2.14
C VAL A 240 4.36 7.23 -2.79
N CYS A 241 3.62 7.97 -1.96
CA CYS A 241 2.71 9.02 -2.43
C CYS A 241 3.47 10.25 -2.94
N GLY A 242 2.87 10.97 -3.88
CA GLY A 242 3.44 12.19 -4.45
C GLY A 242 4.69 11.92 -5.30
N SER A 243 5.59 12.90 -5.35
CA SER A 243 6.79 12.78 -6.18
C SER A 243 7.81 11.82 -5.56
N SER A 244 8.24 10.85 -6.35
CA SER A 244 9.23 9.84 -5.94
C SER A 244 10.29 9.55 -7.01
N ARG A 245 10.18 10.17 -8.18
CA ARG A 245 11.02 9.91 -9.35
C ARG A 245 12.52 9.91 -9.03
N ASP A 246 13.00 10.87 -8.25
CA ASP A 246 14.42 11.04 -7.95
C ASP A 246 14.99 9.98 -6.98
N ILE A 247 14.13 9.11 -6.46
CA ILE A 247 14.49 8.00 -5.54
C ILE A 247 14.05 6.62 -6.06
N TRP A 248 13.48 6.53 -7.27
CA TRP A 248 13.06 5.24 -7.85
C TRP A 248 14.19 4.22 -7.90
N GLU A 249 15.36 4.61 -8.42
CA GLU A 249 16.54 3.76 -8.52
C GLU A 249 16.97 3.25 -7.14
N ASP A 250 17.03 4.13 -6.14
CA ASP A 250 17.45 3.77 -4.78
C ASP A 250 16.50 2.74 -4.15
N ILE A 251 15.18 2.89 -4.38
CA ILE A 251 14.16 1.97 -3.87
C ILE A 251 14.21 0.62 -4.60
N VAL A 252 14.36 0.64 -5.91
CA VAL A 252 14.51 -0.59 -6.71
C VAL A 252 15.78 -1.35 -6.30
N ASP A 253 16.89 -0.64 -6.11
CA ASP A 253 18.17 -1.21 -5.66
C ASP A 253 18.11 -1.71 -4.20
N ALA A 254 17.18 -1.21 -3.38
CA ALA A 254 16.91 -1.78 -2.07
C ALA A 254 16.30 -3.19 -2.14
N GLY A 255 15.76 -3.58 -3.30
CA GLY A 255 15.38 -4.94 -3.62
C GLY A 255 13.92 -5.26 -3.38
N ILE A 256 13.03 -4.35 -3.73
CA ILE A 256 11.58 -4.57 -3.82
C ILE A 256 11.23 -5.40 -5.06
N SER A 257 10.00 -5.93 -5.10
CA SER A 257 9.44 -6.66 -6.26
C SER A 257 8.43 -5.84 -7.05
N ASN A 258 7.77 -4.89 -6.42
CA ASN A 258 6.68 -4.09 -6.97
C ASN A 258 6.78 -2.65 -6.48
N PHE A 259 6.61 -1.70 -7.41
CA PHE A 259 6.53 -0.27 -7.08
C PHE A 259 5.15 0.26 -7.48
N SER A 260 4.38 0.69 -6.48
CA SER A 260 3.12 1.41 -6.68
C SER A 260 3.39 2.90 -6.75
N ILE A 261 3.17 3.49 -7.93
CA ILE A 261 3.42 4.90 -8.19
C ILE A 261 2.15 5.75 -7.98
N ASP A 262 2.35 6.98 -7.49
CA ASP A 262 1.28 7.97 -7.35
C ASP A 262 0.79 8.46 -8.72
N ASN A 263 -0.44 8.99 -8.79
CA ASN A 263 -0.97 9.60 -10.02
C ASN A 263 -0.28 10.92 -10.41
N ALA A 264 0.53 11.49 -9.52
CA ALA A 264 1.39 12.63 -9.85
C ALA A 264 2.59 12.24 -10.74
N GLU A 265 2.89 10.96 -10.86
CA GLU A 265 4.03 10.42 -11.61
C GLU A 265 3.60 9.95 -13.02
N ASP A 266 4.51 10.06 -14.00
CA ASP A 266 4.26 9.53 -15.33
C ASP A 266 4.52 8.01 -15.39
N LEU A 267 3.47 7.25 -15.68
CA LEU A 267 3.53 5.78 -15.76
C LEU A 267 4.45 5.28 -16.88
N GLU A 268 4.51 6.00 -18.00
CA GLU A 268 5.37 5.62 -19.12
C GLU A 268 6.85 5.83 -18.78
N GLU A 269 7.19 6.94 -18.10
CA GLU A 269 8.53 7.19 -17.58
C GLU A 269 8.91 6.13 -16.52
N ALA A 270 8.01 5.83 -15.58
CA ALA A 270 8.24 4.81 -14.57
C ALA A 270 8.53 3.44 -15.19
N LYS A 271 7.77 3.05 -16.21
CA LYS A 271 8.03 1.84 -16.99
C LYS A 271 9.40 1.84 -17.65
N GLN A 272 9.81 2.96 -18.26
CA GLN A 272 11.12 3.08 -18.92
C GLN A 272 12.29 2.97 -17.93
N VAL A 273 12.15 3.57 -16.73
CA VAL A 273 13.22 3.61 -15.72
C VAL A 273 13.37 2.30 -14.95
N MET A 274 12.25 1.68 -14.56
CA MET A 274 12.29 0.55 -13.62
C MET A 274 11.47 -0.67 -14.01
N GLY A 275 10.70 -0.62 -15.10
CA GLY A 275 9.78 -1.70 -15.51
C GLY A 275 10.45 -2.99 -15.99
N ASP A 276 11.77 -3.00 -16.19
CA ASP A 276 12.55 -4.21 -16.46
C ASP A 276 13.09 -4.88 -15.19
N ARG A 277 12.98 -4.23 -14.03
CA ARG A 277 13.47 -4.70 -12.73
C ARG A 277 12.37 -5.04 -11.74
N VAL A 278 11.28 -4.29 -11.77
CA VAL A 278 10.15 -4.46 -10.83
C VAL A 278 8.81 -4.37 -11.55
N ILE A 279 7.78 -4.95 -10.96
CA ILE A 279 6.39 -4.76 -11.38
C ILE A 279 6.00 -3.31 -11.11
N ILE A 280 5.33 -2.66 -12.07
CA ILE A 280 4.76 -1.34 -11.88
C ILE A 280 3.28 -1.46 -11.55
N THR A 281 2.83 -0.80 -10.49
CA THR A 281 1.41 -0.74 -10.10
C THR A 281 0.92 0.70 -10.14
N GLY A 282 -0.26 0.92 -10.66
CA GLY A 282 -0.91 2.25 -10.67
C GLY A 282 -1.53 2.58 -12.03
N ASN A 283 -1.84 3.84 -12.33
CA ASN A 283 -1.90 4.99 -11.42
C ASN A 283 -3.08 5.91 -11.75
N VAL A 284 -4.28 5.28 -11.89
CA VAL A 284 -5.52 6.04 -12.15
C VAL A 284 -5.75 7.04 -11.00
N PRO A 285 -6.01 8.34 -11.27
CA PRO A 285 -6.24 9.34 -10.22
C PRO A 285 -7.42 8.97 -9.32
N PRO A 286 -7.22 8.78 -8.00
CA PRO A 286 -8.28 8.33 -7.11
C PRO A 286 -9.33 9.40 -6.82
N VAL A 287 -8.94 10.69 -6.76
CA VAL A 287 -9.82 11.80 -6.43
C VAL A 287 -10.57 12.29 -7.67
N ASP A 288 -9.83 12.75 -8.68
CA ASP A 288 -10.41 13.44 -9.83
C ASP A 288 -11.13 12.48 -10.80
N VAL A 289 -10.73 11.21 -10.80
CA VAL A 289 -11.28 10.21 -11.73
C VAL A 289 -12.19 9.23 -11.01
N VAL A 290 -11.71 8.52 -9.96
CA VAL A 290 -12.53 7.46 -9.36
C VAL A 290 -13.59 8.02 -8.43
N TYR A 291 -13.27 9.01 -7.60
CA TYR A 291 -14.24 9.62 -6.69
C TYR A 291 -15.19 10.58 -7.41
N ALA A 292 -14.65 11.55 -8.14
CA ALA A 292 -15.42 12.65 -8.71
C ALA A 292 -15.83 12.41 -10.18
N GLY A 293 -15.21 11.44 -10.85
CA GLY A 293 -15.38 11.17 -12.27
C GLY A 293 -16.70 10.48 -12.61
N LYS A 294 -17.08 10.66 -13.88
CA LYS A 294 -18.17 9.90 -14.50
C LYS A 294 -17.59 8.72 -15.28
N ARG A 295 -18.47 7.83 -15.75
CA ARG A 295 -18.11 6.63 -16.53
C ARG A 295 -17.04 6.89 -17.59
N GLU A 296 -17.25 7.89 -18.44
CA GLU A 296 -16.32 8.21 -19.53
C GLU A 296 -14.90 8.55 -19.04
N ALA A 297 -14.80 9.33 -17.95
CA ALA A 297 -13.50 9.69 -17.35
C ALA A 297 -12.79 8.48 -16.75
N ILE A 298 -13.52 7.60 -16.06
CA ILE A 298 -12.98 6.37 -15.46
C ILE A 298 -12.48 5.46 -16.56
N PHE A 299 -13.30 5.20 -17.60
CA PHE A 299 -12.96 4.32 -18.71
C PHE A 299 -11.78 4.86 -19.52
N SER A 300 -11.75 6.16 -19.78
CA SER A 300 -10.64 6.82 -20.49
C SER A 300 -9.33 6.70 -19.71
N SER A 301 -9.34 6.98 -18.42
CA SER A 301 -8.15 6.93 -17.57
C SER A 301 -7.62 5.50 -17.41
N VAL A 302 -8.50 4.53 -17.19
CA VAL A 302 -8.14 3.11 -17.12
C VAL A 302 -7.51 2.64 -18.43
N LYS A 303 -8.14 2.97 -19.56
CA LYS A 303 -7.61 2.61 -20.90
C LYS A 303 -6.22 3.22 -21.12
N GLU A 304 -6.02 4.48 -20.73
CA GLU A 304 -4.72 5.16 -20.89
C GLU A 304 -3.64 4.55 -19.99
N CYS A 305 -3.95 4.21 -18.74
CA CYS A 305 -3.03 3.50 -17.87
C CYS A 305 -2.63 2.13 -18.43
N ILE A 306 -3.59 1.37 -18.96
CA ILE A 306 -3.31 0.09 -19.64
C ILE A 306 -2.42 0.31 -20.84
N ARG A 307 -2.72 1.31 -21.71
CA ARG A 307 -1.91 1.64 -22.90
C ARG A 307 -0.46 1.93 -22.52
N LYS A 308 -0.22 2.67 -21.43
CA LYS A 308 1.12 3.04 -20.96
C LYS A 308 1.86 1.88 -20.28
N GLY A 309 1.15 1.03 -19.53
CA GLY A 309 1.76 0.07 -18.61
C GLY A 309 1.88 -1.37 -19.13
N HIS A 310 1.01 -1.80 -20.04
CA HIS A 310 0.78 -3.22 -20.38
C HIS A 310 2.04 -3.98 -20.86
N ASP A 311 2.99 -3.30 -21.46
CA ASP A 311 4.22 -3.86 -22.03
C ASP A 311 5.44 -3.74 -21.08
N SER A 312 5.20 -3.42 -19.80
CA SER A 312 6.24 -3.44 -18.76
C SER A 312 6.84 -4.84 -18.64
N LYS A 313 8.16 -4.97 -18.77
CA LYS A 313 8.84 -6.27 -18.89
C LYS A 313 8.67 -7.18 -17.67
N LYS A 314 8.58 -6.59 -16.46
CA LYS A 314 8.33 -7.35 -15.22
C LYS A 314 6.85 -7.51 -14.92
N GLY A 315 6.00 -6.84 -15.67
CA GLY A 315 4.56 -6.85 -15.53
C GLY A 315 3.99 -5.52 -15.04
N TYR A 316 2.71 -5.37 -15.25
CA TYR A 316 1.93 -4.22 -14.88
C TYR A 316 0.66 -4.64 -14.13
N ILE A 317 0.35 -3.92 -13.06
CA ILE A 317 -0.88 -4.06 -12.28
C ILE A 317 -1.66 -2.75 -12.38
N LEU A 318 -2.87 -2.80 -12.92
CA LEU A 318 -3.77 -1.67 -12.93
C LEU A 318 -4.26 -1.38 -11.51
N SER A 319 -4.01 -0.19 -11.03
CA SER A 319 -4.45 0.29 -9.71
C SER A 319 -4.78 1.78 -9.76
N THR A 320 -5.33 2.30 -8.67
CA THR A 320 -5.34 3.74 -8.43
C THR A 320 -3.96 4.22 -7.99
N GLY A 321 -3.64 5.49 -8.25
CA GLY A 321 -2.34 6.08 -7.91
C GLY A 321 -2.14 6.31 -6.42
N CYS A 322 -3.19 6.21 -5.62
CA CYS A 322 -3.21 6.25 -4.16
C CYS A 322 -4.55 5.70 -3.68
N GLN A 323 -4.74 5.62 -2.36
CA GLN A 323 -5.97 5.11 -1.76
C GLN A 323 -7.20 5.91 -2.22
N ILE A 324 -8.25 5.18 -2.59
CA ILE A 324 -9.56 5.73 -2.98
C ILE A 324 -10.17 6.51 -1.80
N PRO A 325 -10.66 7.75 -2.00
CA PRO A 325 -11.24 8.56 -0.94
C PRO A 325 -12.46 7.93 -0.27
N MET A 326 -12.67 8.27 1.01
CA MET A 326 -13.90 7.92 1.72
C MET A 326 -15.13 8.50 1.00
N HIS A 327 -16.23 7.79 1.04
CA HIS A 327 -17.48 8.11 0.33
C HIS A 327 -17.41 8.02 -1.21
N THR A 328 -16.36 7.41 -1.77
CA THR A 328 -16.38 7.05 -3.20
C THR A 328 -17.55 6.10 -3.46
N PRO A 329 -18.42 6.40 -4.43
CA PRO A 329 -19.51 5.51 -4.79
C PRO A 329 -18.96 4.14 -5.23
N ILE A 330 -19.51 3.06 -4.72
CA ILE A 330 -19.07 1.69 -5.09
C ILE A 330 -19.24 1.46 -6.59
N GLU A 331 -20.23 2.09 -7.20
CA GLU A 331 -20.51 2.03 -8.63
C GLU A 331 -19.33 2.57 -9.46
N ASN A 332 -18.61 3.58 -8.97
CA ASN A 332 -17.42 4.11 -9.63
C ASN A 332 -16.27 3.10 -9.60
N ILE A 333 -16.13 2.36 -8.49
CA ILE A 333 -15.13 1.29 -8.39
C ILE A 333 -15.52 0.10 -9.26
N GLU A 334 -16.80 -0.21 -9.37
CA GLU A 334 -17.31 -1.20 -10.33
C GLU A 334 -17.02 -0.80 -11.78
N MET A 335 -17.20 0.48 -12.13
CA MET A 335 -16.82 1.00 -13.44
C MET A 335 -15.30 0.89 -13.70
N PHE A 336 -14.47 1.16 -12.69
CA PHE A 336 -13.02 0.94 -12.78
C PHE A 336 -12.69 -0.53 -13.07
N MET A 337 -13.31 -1.48 -12.34
CA MET A 337 -13.13 -2.92 -12.57
C MET A 337 -13.66 -3.37 -13.95
N GLU A 338 -14.82 -2.85 -14.36
CA GLU A 338 -15.40 -3.12 -15.68
C GLU A 338 -14.47 -2.65 -16.80
N ALA A 339 -13.94 -1.43 -16.69
CA ALA A 339 -12.98 -0.88 -17.64
C ALA A 339 -11.67 -1.69 -17.68
N GLY A 340 -11.16 -2.10 -16.51
CA GLY A 340 -9.99 -2.98 -16.39
C GLY A 340 -10.19 -4.33 -17.10
N SER A 341 -11.35 -4.96 -16.89
CA SER A 341 -11.72 -6.22 -17.56
C SER A 341 -11.93 -6.04 -19.07
N LEU A 342 -12.44 -4.89 -19.51
CA LEU A 342 -12.71 -4.64 -20.94
C LEU A 342 -11.43 -4.38 -21.72
N TYR A 343 -10.64 -3.40 -21.28
CA TYR A 343 -9.45 -2.94 -22.00
C TYR A 343 -8.21 -3.78 -21.70
N GLY A 344 -8.19 -4.46 -20.55
CA GLY A 344 -7.08 -5.32 -20.13
C GLY A 344 -7.17 -6.75 -20.63
N LYS A 345 -8.26 -7.17 -21.30
CA LYS A 345 -8.43 -8.55 -21.78
C LYS A 345 -7.42 -8.87 -22.89
N TYR A 346 -6.74 -10.02 -22.76
CA TYR A 346 -5.82 -10.52 -23.77
C TYR A 346 -6.55 -11.34 -24.85
N PRO A 347 -6.12 -11.26 -26.14
CA PRO A 347 -5.14 -10.31 -26.66
C PRO A 347 -5.66 -8.88 -26.56
N LEU A 348 -4.79 -7.94 -26.15
CA LEU A 348 -5.17 -6.54 -25.97
C LEU A 348 -5.66 -5.91 -27.28
N ASN A 349 -6.76 -5.17 -27.18
CA ASN A 349 -7.25 -4.31 -28.26
C ASN A 349 -7.35 -2.86 -27.76
N LEU A 350 -6.28 -2.10 -27.95
CA LEU A 350 -6.18 -0.72 -27.51
C LEU A 350 -6.98 0.27 -28.38
N ASP A 351 -7.53 -0.18 -29.51
CA ASP A 351 -8.36 0.64 -30.41
C ASP A 351 -9.85 0.63 -30.04
N LEU A 352 -10.26 -0.20 -29.05
CA LEU A 352 -11.64 -0.20 -28.57
C LEU A 352 -12.09 1.21 -28.19
N PRO A 353 -13.29 1.66 -28.59
CA PRO A 353 -13.80 2.98 -28.23
C PRO A 353 -14.02 3.11 -26.73
N ILE A 354 -14.00 4.34 -26.23
CA ILE A 354 -14.41 4.63 -24.87
C ILE A 354 -15.92 4.45 -24.79
N ILE A 355 -16.38 3.64 -23.86
CA ILE A 355 -17.81 3.37 -23.65
C ILE A 355 -18.37 4.43 -22.70
N SER A 356 -19.24 5.28 -23.20
CA SER A 356 -19.95 6.31 -22.45
C SER A 356 -21.09 5.74 -21.59
#